data_eb7b6e5e4d89411c4d7bdcd5f54475d7
#
_entry.id   eb7b6e5e4d89411c4d7bdcd5f54475d7
#
_cell.length_a   1.000
_cell.length_b   1.000
_cell.length_c   1.000
_cell.angle_alpha   90.00
_cell.angle_beta   90.00
_cell.angle_gamma   90.00
#
_symmetry.space_group_name_H-M   'P 1'
#
loop_
_entity.id
_entity.type
_entity.pdbx_description
1 polymer ?
#
loop_
_entity_poly.entity_id
_entity_poly.type
_entity_poly.pdbx_seq_one_letter_code
_entity_poly.pdbx_strand_id
1 'polypeptide(L)'
;GEYIMNKFFEWMEEHFIPIAAKIGSQRHLVAIRDGFATLTPLIMAGAFATLFNNLGFEFYQNFMNWLLPANWKNFGGDIWNASFGLMSILVVFSISYHLARSYDKDGLSAGVVSVAASWMLYKTTEDGTLPLTFVGSQGLFVAIIVAIIATEIFVKLIGNPKLVIKMP
;
A
#
# COMPACT_ATOMS: atom_id res chain seq x y z
N GLY A 1 29.06 23.38 23.42
CA GLY A 1 28.19 22.76 22.40
C GLY A 1 28.02 21.25 22.61
N GLU A 2 29.09 20.51 22.84
CA GLU A 2 29.06 19.03 22.99
C GLU A 2 28.27 18.54 24.22
N TYR A 3 28.39 19.21 25.34
CA TYR A 3 27.70 18.82 26.59
C TYR A 3 26.17 18.90 26.48
N ILE A 4 25.65 19.95 25.80
CA ILE A 4 24.21 20.12 25.59
C ILE A 4 23.70 19.05 24.60
N MET A 5 24.49 18.72 23.60
CA MET A 5 24.17 17.73 22.59
C MET A 5 24.12 16.32 23.19
N ASN A 6 25.10 15.97 24.03
CA ASN A 6 25.12 14.67 24.72
C ASN A 6 23.92 14.51 25.66
N LYS A 7 23.57 15.55 26.42
CA LYS A 7 22.42 15.55 27.31
C LYS A 7 21.08 15.46 26.57
N PHE A 8 21.01 16.04 25.37
CA PHE A 8 19.86 15.88 24.49
C PHE A 8 19.73 14.45 23.94
N PHE A 9 20.85 13.84 23.53
CA PHE A 9 20.85 12.45 23.09
C PHE A 9 20.47 11.47 24.21
N GLU A 10 21.02 11.63 25.41
CA GLU A 10 20.66 10.84 26.58
C GLU A 10 19.16 10.95 26.90
N TRP A 11 18.60 12.17 26.87
CA TRP A 11 17.17 12.38 27.08
C TRP A 11 16.33 11.72 25.99
N MET A 12 16.75 11.78 24.71
CA MET A 12 16.08 11.09 23.60
C MET A 12 16.12 9.57 23.77
N GLU A 13 17.26 9.00 24.16
CA GLU A 13 17.40 7.57 24.40
C GLU A 13 16.52 7.08 25.56
N GLU A 14 16.44 7.85 26.63
CA GLU A 14 15.66 7.47 27.79
C GLU A 14 14.14 7.64 27.62
N HIS A 15 13.70 8.65 26.89
CA HIS A 15 12.27 9.03 26.84
C HIS A 15 11.64 8.83 25.48
N PHE A 16 12.32 9.24 24.41
CA PHE A 16 11.73 9.23 23.07
C PHE A 16 11.84 7.83 22.41
N ILE A 17 13.00 7.21 22.47
CA ILE A 17 13.22 5.90 21.82
C ILE A 17 12.28 4.80 22.35
N PRO A 18 12.05 4.64 23.68
CA PRO A 18 11.10 3.65 24.16
C PRO A 18 9.66 3.88 23.70
N ILE A 19 9.23 5.15 23.64
CA ILE A 19 7.90 5.51 23.15
C ILE A 19 7.80 5.21 21.64
N ALA A 20 8.79 5.64 20.86
CA ALA A 20 8.86 5.37 19.44
C ALA A 20 8.88 3.86 19.14
N ALA A 21 9.64 3.08 19.91
CA ALA A 21 9.68 1.63 19.78
C ALA A 21 8.32 0.98 20.09
N LYS A 22 7.63 1.44 21.14
CA LYS A 22 6.30 0.96 21.51
C LYS A 22 5.26 1.27 20.44
N ILE A 23 5.29 2.47 19.86
CA ILE A 23 4.42 2.86 18.75
C ILE A 23 4.77 2.04 17.50
N GLY A 24 6.05 1.94 17.16
CA GLY A 24 6.53 1.21 15.98
C GLY A 24 6.30 -0.30 16.02
N SER A 25 6.12 -0.88 17.22
CA SER A 25 5.78 -2.29 17.42
C SER A 25 4.28 -2.56 17.46
N GLN A 26 3.45 -1.52 17.40
CA GLN A 26 2.01 -1.67 17.40
C GLN A 26 1.55 -2.42 16.14
N ARG A 27 0.72 -3.44 16.33
CA ARG A 27 0.32 -4.42 15.30
C ARG A 27 -0.15 -3.80 13.98
N HIS A 28 -1.03 -2.81 14.04
CA HIS A 28 -1.57 -2.16 12.85
C HIS A 28 -0.51 -1.36 12.10
N LEU A 29 0.38 -0.66 12.83
CA LEU A 29 1.49 0.08 12.23
C LEU A 29 2.52 -0.86 11.59
N VAL A 30 2.80 -2.00 12.23
CA VAL A 30 3.66 -3.04 11.65
C VAL A 30 3.04 -3.59 10.37
N ALA A 31 1.74 -3.88 10.36
CA ALA A 31 1.05 -4.36 9.16
C ALA A 31 1.06 -3.33 8.02
N ILE A 32 0.90 -2.04 8.32
CA ILE A 32 1.00 -0.96 7.34
C ILE A 32 2.43 -0.92 6.77
N ARG A 33 3.44 -0.88 7.64
CA ARG A 33 4.86 -0.88 7.24
C ARG A 33 5.18 -2.05 6.32
N ASP A 34 4.83 -3.25 6.74
CA ASP A 34 5.14 -4.48 6.02
C ASP A 34 4.34 -4.59 4.72
N GLY A 35 3.10 -4.08 4.72
CA GLY A 35 2.28 -3.94 3.52
C GLY A 35 2.92 -3.07 2.46
N PHE A 36 3.42 -1.89 2.82
CA PHE A 36 4.15 -1.02 1.89
C PHE A 36 5.50 -1.60 1.50
N ALA A 37 6.23 -2.22 2.43
CA ALA A 37 7.50 -2.88 2.15
C ALA A 37 7.36 -3.98 1.08
N THR A 38 6.29 -4.76 1.14
CA THR A 38 5.97 -5.79 0.14
C THR A 38 5.77 -5.20 -1.26
N LEU A 39 5.23 -3.98 -1.36
CA LEU A 39 4.98 -3.31 -2.63
C LEU A 39 6.18 -2.52 -3.16
N THR A 40 7.27 -2.41 -2.38
CA THR A 40 8.45 -1.62 -2.75
C THR A 40 8.98 -1.94 -4.16
N PRO A 41 9.14 -3.20 -4.59
CA PRO A 41 9.65 -3.50 -5.93
C PRO A 41 8.75 -2.94 -7.04
N LEU A 42 7.42 -3.00 -6.85
CA LEU A 42 6.46 -2.46 -7.80
C LEU A 42 6.46 -0.92 -7.81
N ILE A 43 6.56 -0.30 -6.65
CA ILE A 43 6.71 1.16 -6.51
C ILE A 43 7.97 1.63 -7.23
N MET A 44 9.08 0.91 -7.05
CA MET A 44 10.33 1.22 -7.75
C MET A 44 10.17 1.11 -9.27
N ALA A 45 9.52 0.06 -9.77
CA ALA A 45 9.28 -0.11 -11.21
C ALA A 45 8.46 1.06 -11.78
N GLY A 46 7.39 1.47 -11.09
CA GLY A 46 6.58 2.63 -11.47
C GLY A 46 7.35 3.94 -11.43
N ALA A 47 8.20 4.13 -10.43
CA ALA A 47 9.06 5.31 -10.30
C ALA A 47 10.10 5.38 -11.44
N PHE A 48 10.76 4.26 -11.77
CA PHE A 48 11.68 4.20 -12.91
C PHE A 48 10.98 4.45 -14.24
N ALA A 49 9.79 3.91 -14.43
CA ALA A 49 8.99 4.15 -15.65
C ALA A 49 8.64 5.65 -15.80
N THR A 50 8.24 6.28 -14.69
CA THR A 50 7.97 7.73 -14.65
C THR A 50 9.21 8.54 -14.98
N LEU A 51 10.34 8.20 -14.37
CA LEU A 51 11.62 8.86 -14.64
C LEU A 51 12.01 8.70 -16.10
N PHE A 52 11.96 7.48 -16.62
CA PHE A 52 12.30 7.15 -18.00
C PHE A 52 11.46 7.95 -19.01
N ASN A 53 10.17 8.08 -18.79
CA ASN A 53 9.27 8.81 -19.68
C ASN A 53 9.44 10.33 -19.59
N ASN A 54 9.81 10.87 -18.42
CA ASN A 54 9.72 12.30 -18.12
C ASN A 54 11.08 12.97 -17.85
N LEU A 55 12.19 12.33 -18.20
CA LEU A 55 13.49 12.98 -18.13
C LEU A 55 13.49 14.24 -19.01
N GLY A 56 13.58 15.42 -18.37
CA GLY A 56 13.34 16.74 -18.96
C GLY A 56 14.45 17.27 -19.87
N PHE A 57 15.46 16.47 -20.21
CA PHE A 57 16.54 16.89 -21.11
C PHE A 57 16.10 16.75 -22.56
N GLU A 58 16.10 17.85 -23.32
CA GLU A 58 15.76 17.85 -24.75
C GLU A 58 16.59 16.84 -25.56
N PHE A 59 17.87 16.76 -25.28
CA PHE A 59 18.76 15.76 -25.88
C PHE A 59 18.24 14.33 -25.67
N TYR A 60 17.81 14.00 -24.46
CA TYR A 60 17.29 12.69 -24.15
C TYR A 60 15.99 12.40 -24.90
N GLN A 61 15.03 13.32 -24.88
CA GLN A 61 13.75 13.14 -25.57
C GLN A 61 13.95 13.01 -27.10
N ASN A 62 14.82 13.82 -27.69
CA ASN A 62 15.13 13.74 -29.11
C ASN A 62 15.83 12.42 -29.48
N PHE A 63 16.78 11.96 -28.65
CA PHE A 63 17.45 10.69 -28.83
C PHE A 63 16.48 9.51 -28.73
N MET A 64 15.59 9.51 -27.73
CA MET A 64 14.60 8.44 -27.56
C MET A 64 13.56 8.42 -28.68
N ASN A 65 13.12 9.59 -29.16
CA ASN A 65 12.20 9.69 -30.28
C ASN A 65 12.85 9.26 -31.62
N TRP A 66 14.17 9.36 -31.74
CA TRP A 66 14.91 8.87 -32.90
C TRP A 66 15.14 7.35 -32.84
N LEU A 67 15.42 6.82 -31.65
CA LEU A 67 15.79 5.43 -31.44
C LEU A 67 14.56 4.50 -31.38
N LEU A 68 13.45 4.97 -30.79
CA LEU A 68 12.26 4.19 -30.51
C LEU A 68 11.04 4.66 -31.32
N PRO A 69 10.03 3.80 -31.47
CA PRO A 69 8.77 4.19 -32.10
C PRO A 69 8.11 5.38 -31.42
N ALA A 70 7.29 6.14 -32.14
CA ALA A 70 6.63 7.36 -31.64
C ALA A 70 5.78 7.15 -30.36
N ASN A 71 5.40 5.92 -30.08
CA ASN A 71 4.61 5.53 -28.91
C ASN A 71 5.42 4.91 -27.75
N TRP A 72 6.74 5.05 -27.74
CA TRP A 72 7.61 4.43 -26.73
C TRP A 72 7.23 4.77 -25.28
N LYS A 73 6.67 5.96 -25.05
CA LYS A 73 6.21 6.39 -23.72
C LYS A 73 5.01 5.59 -23.20
N ASN A 74 4.27 4.91 -24.07
CA ASN A 74 3.13 4.09 -23.66
C ASN A 74 3.58 2.96 -22.75
N PHE A 75 4.72 2.32 -23.06
CA PHE A 75 5.25 1.24 -22.23
C PHE A 75 5.51 1.69 -20.77
N GLY A 76 6.13 2.85 -20.59
CA GLY A 76 6.31 3.43 -19.25
C GLY A 76 4.99 3.85 -18.61
N GLY A 77 4.03 4.33 -19.40
CA GLY A 77 2.67 4.63 -18.96
C GLY A 77 1.92 3.39 -18.48
N ASP A 78 2.06 2.28 -19.16
CA ASP A 78 1.44 0.99 -18.77
C ASP A 78 2.02 0.47 -17.46
N ILE A 79 3.35 0.58 -17.26
CA ILE A 79 3.98 0.23 -15.99
C ILE A 79 3.48 1.14 -14.86
N TRP A 80 3.34 2.43 -15.12
CA TRP A 80 2.79 3.38 -14.14
C TRP A 80 1.35 3.01 -13.76
N ASN A 81 0.52 2.70 -14.74
CA ASN A 81 -0.88 2.28 -14.52
C ASN A 81 -0.96 0.98 -13.70
N ALA A 82 -0.09 0.01 -14.01
CA ALA A 82 -0.03 -1.27 -13.31
C ALA A 82 0.55 -1.16 -11.88
N SER A 83 1.20 -0.06 -11.54
CA SER A 83 1.78 0.20 -10.21
C SER A 83 0.99 1.26 -9.45
N PHE A 84 1.25 2.53 -9.72
CA PHE A 84 0.58 3.65 -9.03
C PHE A 84 -0.91 3.77 -9.34
N GLY A 85 -1.33 3.38 -10.54
CA GLY A 85 -2.74 3.38 -10.96
C GLY A 85 -3.60 2.39 -10.18
N LEU A 86 -3.01 1.32 -9.64
CA LEU A 86 -3.70 0.29 -8.84
C LEU A 86 -3.28 0.30 -7.36
N MET A 87 -2.55 1.32 -6.93
CA MET A 87 -1.87 1.34 -5.64
C MET A 87 -2.81 1.08 -4.46
N SER A 88 -4.00 1.67 -4.45
CA SER A 88 -4.96 1.50 -3.35
C SER A 88 -5.41 0.05 -3.17
N ILE A 89 -5.71 -0.65 -4.25
CA ILE A 89 -6.13 -2.06 -4.21
C ILE A 89 -5.00 -2.94 -3.69
N LEU A 90 -3.78 -2.69 -4.19
CA LEU A 90 -2.60 -3.45 -3.79
C LEU A 90 -2.26 -3.24 -2.32
N VAL A 91 -2.40 -2.00 -1.83
CA VAL A 91 -2.19 -1.65 -0.41
C VAL A 91 -3.25 -2.31 0.46
N VAL A 92 -4.53 -2.27 0.07
CA VAL A 92 -5.60 -2.97 0.82
C VAL A 92 -5.26 -4.44 0.98
N PHE A 93 -4.91 -5.11 -0.11
CA PHE A 93 -4.56 -6.54 -0.07
C PHE A 93 -3.35 -6.80 0.83
N SER A 94 -2.28 -6.06 0.62
CA SER A 94 -1.00 -6.29 1.29
C SER A 94 -1.08 -6.02 2.80
N ILE A 95 -1.70 -4.91 3.22
CA ILE A 95 -1.89 -4.60 4.65
C ILE A 95 -2.78 -5.65 5.31
N SER A 96 -3.89 -6.03 4.66
CA SER A 96 -4.79 -7.04 5.18
C SER A 96 -4.12 -8.40 5.33
N TYR A 97 -3.29 -8.77 4.37
CA TYR A 97 -2.48 -9.99 4.44
C TYR A 97 -1.58 -9.99 5.68
N HIS A 98 -0.79 -8.95 5.86
CA HIS A 98 0.15 -8.86 6.99
C HIS A 98 -0.58 -8.76 8.33
N LEU A 99 -1.68 -8.01 8.40
CA LEU A 99 -2.46 -7.86 9.62
C LEU A 99 -3.10 -9.20 10.03
N ALA A 100 -3.72 -9.93 9.11
CA ALA A 100 -4.30 -11.23 9.40
C ALA A 100 -3.23 -12.25 9.84
N ARG A 101 -2.08 -12.26 9.16
CA ARG A 101 -0.93 -13.10 9.54
C ARG A 101 -0.43 -12.80 10.94
N SER A 102 -0.47 -11.55 11.38
CA SER A 102 -0.10 -11.17 12.76
C SER A 102 -1.07 -11.71 13.83
N TYR A 103 -2.24 -12.18 13.42
CA TYR A 103 -3.23 -12.88 14.25
C TYR A 103 -3.22 -14.40 14.05
N ASP A 104 -2.21 -14.95 13.36
CA ASP A 104 -2.13 -16.37 12.97
C ASP A 104 -3.34 -16.83 12.15
N LYS A 105 -3.92 -15.94 11.33
CA LYS A 105 -5.03 -16.21 10.43
C LYS A 105 -4.58 -16.21 8.97
N ASP A 106 -5.44 -16.73 8.10
CA ASP A 106 -5.15 -16.78 6.67
C ASP A 106 -5.13 -15.38 6.05
N GLY A 107 -3.92 -14.96 5.64
CA GLY A 107 -3.68 -13.65 5.04
C GLY A 107 -4.27 -13.52 3.64
N LEU A 108 -4.27 -14.61 2.84
CA LEU A 108 -4.81 -14.56 1.48
C LEU A 108 -6.30 -14.30 1.50
N SER A 109 -7.05 -15.06 2.29
CA SER A 109 -8.51 -14.88 2.43
C SER A 109 -8.82 -13.46 2.97
N ALA A 110 -8.08 -13.00 3.97
CA ALA A 110 -8.23 -11.64 4.49
C ALA A 110 -8.00 -10.58 3.42
N GLY A 111 -6.94 -10.72 2.62
CA GLY A 111 -6.62 -9.82 1.53
C GLY A 111 -7.72 -9.75 0.47
N VAL A 112 -8.22 -10.90 0.02
CA VAL A 112 -9.30 -10.98 -0.98
C VAL A 112 -10.59 -10.34 -0.45
N VAL A 113 -11.00 -10.68 0.78
CA VAL A 113 -12.20 -10.11 1.41
C VAL A 113 -12.09 -8.60 1.58
N SER A 114 -10.93 -8.12 1.99
CA SER A 114 -10.69 -6.67 2.18
C SER A 114 -10.70 -5.90 0.86
N VAL A 115 -10.17 -6.48 -0.22
CA VAL A 115 -10.27 -5.90 -1.57
C VAL A 115 -11.74 -5.83 -2.02
N ALA A 116 -12.51 -6.90 -1.83
CA ALA A 116 -13.93 -6.89 -2.15
C ALA A 116 -14.69 -5.83 -1.33
N ALA A 117 -14.41 -5.72 -0.03
CA ALA A 117 -15.00 -4.70 0.83
C ALA A 117 -14.63 -3.27 0.38
N SER A 118 -13.36 -3.04 0.00
CA SER A 118 -12.95 -1.73 -0.53
C SER A 118 -13.66 -1.38 -1.83
N TRP A 119 -13.85 -2.37 -2.70
CA TRP A 119 -14.55 -2.19 -3.97
C TRP A 119 -16.01 -1.78 -3.77
N MET A 120 -16.69 -2.34 -2.77
CA MET A 120 -18.08 -1.99 -2.42
C MET A 120 -18.24 -0.56 -1.91
N LEU A 121 -17.17 0.04 -1.38
CA LEU A 121 -17.20 1.42 -0.88
C LEU A 121 -16.98 2.48 -1.98
N TYR A 122 -16.52 2.07 -3.15
CA TYR A 122 -16.40 2.99 -4.27
C TYR A 122 -17.80 3.34 -4.80
N LYS A 123 -18.08 4.66 -4.83
CA LYS A 123 -19.30 5.16 -5.44
C LYS A 123 -19.22 4.95 -6.95
N THR A 124 -20.16 4.21 -7.50
CA THR A 124 -20.32 4.10 -8.96
C THR A 124 -20.70 5.45 -9.55
N THR A 125 -20.19 5.72 -10.75
CA THR A 125 -20.61 6.87 -11.57
C THR A 125 -22.04 6.67 -12.07
N GLU A 126 -22.66 7.73 -12.58
CA GLU A 126 -24.02 7.67 -13.16
C GLU A 126 -24.13 6.62 -14.27
N ASP A 127 -23.05 6.36 -14.98
CA ASP A 127 -22.96 5.34 -16.04
C ASP A 127 -22.72 3.92 -15.51
N GLY A 128 -22.76 3.72 -14.19
CA GLY A 128 -22.52 2.40 -13.55
C GLY A 128 -21.04 1.96 -13.55
N THR A 129 -20.12 2.82 -13.95
CA THR A 129 -18.68 2.54 -13.94
C THR A 129 -18.04 2.99 -12.62
N LEU A 130 -16.93 2.37 -12.26
CA LEU A 130 -16.16 2.77 -11.08
C LEU A 130 -15.12 3.83 -11.45
N PRO A 131 -15.03 4.93 -10.69
CA PRO A 131 -14.01 5.93 -10.92
C PRO A 131 -12.63 5.37 -10.56
N LEU A 132 -11.81 5.10 -11.57
CA LEU A 132 -10.45 4.57 -11.42
C LEU A 132 -9.53 5.51 -10.61
N THR A 133 -9.91 6.77 -10.47
CA THR A 133 -9.16 7.78 -9.72
C THR A 133 -8.90 7.36 -8.27
N PHE A 134 -9.87 6.71 -7.61
CA PHE A 134 -9.73 6.26 -6.22
C PHE A 134 -9.05 4.89 -6.07
N VAL A 135 -8.84 4.18 -7.16
CA VAL A 135 -8.11 2.91 -7.20
C VAL A 135 -6.59 3.13 -7.10
N GLY A 136 -6.12 4.27 -7.60
CA GLY A 136 -4.72 4.69 -7.55
C GLY A 136 -4.32 5.36 -6.24
N SER A 137 -3.27 6.15 -6.32
CA SER A 137 -2.64 6.81 -5.16
C SER A 137 -3.56 7.77 -4.38
N GLN A 138 -4.57 8.34 -5.01
CA GLN A 138 -5.54 9.23 -4.35
C GLN A 138 -6.42 8.51 -3.32
N GLY A 139 -6.64 7.21 -3.48
CA GLY A 139 -7.41 6.39 -2.55
C GLY A 139 -6.60 5.76 -1.42
N LEU A 140 -5.29 6.00 -1.33
CA LEU A 140 -4.40 5.31 -0.38
C LEU A 140 -4.81 5.43 1.08
N PHE A 141 -5.21 6.62 1.51
CA PHE A 141 -5.59 6.84 2.90
C PHE A 141 -6.84 6.03 3.29
N VAL A 142 -7.85 6.05 2.43
CA VAL A 142 -9.07 5.24 2.61
C VAL A 142 -8.73 3.75 2.55
N ALA A 143 -7.84 3.35 1.65
CA ALA A 143 -7.38 1.97 1.51
C ALA A 143 -6.76 1.42 2.80
N ILE A 144 -5.93 2.20 3.47
CA ILE A 144 -5.31 1.83 4.75
C ILE A 144 -6.38 1.60 5.82
N ILE A 145 -7.34 2.51 5.95
CA ILE A 145 -8.44 2.42 6.92
C ILE A 145 -9.30 1.21 6.64
N VAL A 146 -9.70 1.00 5.39
CA VAL A 146 -10.52 -0.15 4.98
C VAL A 146 -9.81 -1.46 5.23
N ALA A 147 -8.53 -1.55 4.90
CA ALA A 147 -7.72 -2.75 5.14
C ALA A 147 -7.73 -3.14 6.62
N ILE A 148 -7.54 -2.19 7.51
CA ILE A 148 -7.53 -2.42 8.96
C ILE A 148 -8.92 -2.88 9.43
N ILE A 149 -9.97 -2.13 9.12
CA ILE A 149 -11.32 -2.42 9.60
C ILE A 149 -11.82 -3.77 9.06
N ALA A 150 -11.70 -4.00 7.76
CA ALA A 150 -12.14 -5.23 7.12
C ALA A 150 -11.40 -6.46 7.68
N THR A 151 -10.09 -6.34 7.90
CA THR A 151 -9.28 -7.43 8.46
C THR A 151 -9.64 -7.72 9.91
N GLU A 152 -9.84 -6.69 10.73
CA GLU A 152 -10.27 -6.87 12.13
C GLU A 152 -11.62 -7.59 12.23
N ILE A 153 -12.57 -7.23 11.37
CA ILE A 153 -13.86 -7.91 11.28
C ILE A 153 -13.67 -9.37 10.83
N PHE A 154 -12.90 -9.58 9.77
CA PHE A 154 -12.61 -10.93 9.24
C PHE A 154 -11.99 -11.83 10.29
N VAL A 155 -10.96 -11.37 11.00
CA VAL A 155 -10.26 -12.14 12.03
C VAL A 155 -11.20 -12.53 13.18
N LYS A 156 -12.08 -11.63 13.60
CA LYS A 156 -13.08 -11.90 14.66
C LYS A 156 -14.13 -12.91 14.21
N LEU A 157 -14.58 -12.86 12.97
CA LEU A 157 -15.58 -13.76 12.43
C LEU A 157 -15.02 -15.17 12.23
N ILE A 158 -13.85 -15.30 11.60
CA ILE A 158 -13.24 -16.62 11.31
C ILE A 158 -12.76 -17.33 12.58
N GLY A 159 -12.54 -16.62 13.66
CA GLY A 159 -12.18 -17.18 14.96
C GLY A 159 -13.36 -17.59 15.83
N ASN A 160 -14.60 -17.33 15.39
CA ASN A 160 -15.79 -17.58 16.19
C ASN A 160 -16.33 -19.01 15.96
N PRO A 161 -16.27 -19.91 16.98
CA PRO A 161 -16.74 -21.30 16.83
C PRO A 161 -18.25 -21.43 16.55
N LYS A 162 -19.04 -20.40 16.81
CA LYS A 162 -20.49 -20.37 16.50
C LYS A 162 -20.79 -20.16 15.03
N LEU A 163 -19.81 -19.70 14.26
CA LEU A 163 -19.96 -19.43 12.83
C LEU A 163 -19.36 -20.55 11.95
N VAL A 164 -18.84 -21.61 12.57
CA VAL A 164 -18.29 -22.75 11.84
C VAL A 164 -19.46 -23.58 11.30
N ILE A 165 -19.60 -23.65 9.99
CA ILE A 165 -20.50 -24.57 9.33
C ILE A 165 -19.91 -25.97 9.48
N LYS A 166 -20.55 -26.81 10.30
CA LYS A 166 -20.22 -28.24 10.35
C LYS A 166 -20.64 -28.86 9.01
N MET A 167 -19.69 -29.12 8.16
CA MET A 167 -19.93 -29.96 7.00
C MET A 167 -20.07 -31.43 7.48
N PRO A 168 -21.03 -32.18 6.93
CA PRO A 168 -21.23 -33.59 7.30
C PRO A 168 -20.04 -34.44 6.88
#